data_9263dc94370b2b6ddacd9cb964170612
#
_entry.id   9263dc94370b2b6ddacd9cb964170612
#
_cell.length_a   1.000
_cell.length_b   1.000
_cell.length_c   1.000
_cell.angle_alpha   90.00
_cell.angle_beta   90.00
_cell.angle_gamma   90.00
#
_symmetry.space_group_name_H-M   'P 1'
#
loop_
_entity.id
_entity.type
_entity.pdbx_description
1 polymer ?
#
loop_
_entity_poly.entity_id
_entity_poly.type
_entity_poly.pdbx_seq_one_letter_code
_entity_poly.pdbx_strand_id
1 'polypeptide(L)'
;LHAQGTTYAELTTATSMQELSQWIDGFGPEKNAVIARNADGTLGEPTSFVDDAHAAGLKVTPWTFRSENSFLPVDYRIGTDPATHGRAKDEVTRFFEVGIDGAFCDQPDVCVEARADFLEQD
;
A
#
# COMPACT_ATOMS: atom_id res chain seq x y z
N LEU A 1 -13.16 -8.32 -18.28
CA LEU A 1 -13.56 -7.92 -16.94
C LEU A 1 -15.05 -7.63 -16.89
N HIS A 2 -15.69 -8.12 -15.88
CA HIS A 2 -17.10 -7.89 -15.64
C HIS A 2 -17.30 -6.58 -14.89
N ALA A 3 -16.66 -5.53 -15.35
CA ALA A 3 -16.59 -4.30 -14.58
C ALA A 3 -17.91 -3.56 -14.51
N GLN A 4 -18.82 -3.82 -15.42
CA GLN A 4 -20.10 -3.11 -15.46
C GLN A 4 -20.93 -3.48 -14.24
N GLY A 5 -21.21 -2.49 -13.39
CA GLY A 5 -21.95 -2.71 -12.15
C GLY A 5 -21.14 -3.29 -11.02
N THR A 6 -19.86 -3.59 -11.22
CA THR A 6 -19.00 -4.17 -10.18
C THR A 6 -18.20 -3.06 -9.49
N THR A 7 -18.26 -2.99 -8.16
CA THR A 7 -17.51 -2.00 -7.40
C THR A 7 -16.06 -2.45 -7.19
N TYR A 8 -15.18 -1.51 -6.88
CA TYR A 8 -13.80 -1.82 -6.53
C TYR A 8 -13.73 -2.78 -5.33
N ALA A 9 -14.59 -2.55 -4.33
CA ALA A 9 -14.63 -3.42 -3.15
C ALA A 9 -15.00 -4.86 -3.53
N GLU A 10 -15.90 -5.05 -4.49
CA GLU A 10 -16.27 -6.38 -4.98
C GLU A 10 -15.11 -7.08 -5.68
N LEU A 11 -14.31 -6.30 -6.44
CA LEU A 11 -13.15 -6.84 -7.15
C LEU A 11 -12.03 -7.28 -6.20
N THR A 12 -12.01 -6.76 -4.98
CA THR A 12 -10.95 -7.05 -4.02
C THR A 12 -11.30 -8.11 -2.98
N THR A 13 -12.42 -8.81 -3.15
CA THR A 13 -12.69 -9.98 -2.32
C THR A 13 -11.80 -11.15 -2.75
N ALA A 14 -11.54 -12.07 -1.83
CA ALA A 14 -10.68 -13.23 -2.12
C ALA A 14 -11.19 -14.03 -3.34
N THR A 15 -12.51 -14.23 -3.44
CA THR A 15 -13.11 -14.97 -4.56
C THR A 15 -12.92 -14.23 -5.89
N SER A 16 -13.17 -12.91 -5.90
CA SER A 16 -12.98 -12.10 -7.10
C SER A 16 -11.52 -12.05 -7.52
N MET A 17 -10.60 -11.99 -6.57
CA MET A 17 -9.16 -12.01 -6.88
C MET A 17 -8.75 -13.31 -7.56
N GLN A 18 -9.30 -14.44 -7.12
CA GLN A 18 -9.02 -15.72 -7.75
C GLN A 18 -9.55 -15.79 -9.18
N GLU A 19 -10.72 -15.24 -9.43
CA GLU A 19 -11.25 -15.15 -10.78
C GLU A 19 -10.42 -14.24 -11.67
N LEU A 20 -10.03 -13.07 -11.14
CA LEU A 20 -9.22 -12.09 -11.89
C LEU A 20 -7.82 -12.61 -12.18
N SER A 21 -7.27 -13.49 -11.36
CA SER A 21 -5.91 -14.02 -11.55
C SER A 21 -5.73 -14.74 -12.89
N GLN A 22 -6.83 -15.12 -13.52
CA GLN A 22 -6.80 -15.73 -14.86
C GLN A 22 -6.55 -14.68 -15.97
N TRP A 23 -6.69 -13.40 -15.66
CA TRP A 23 -6.66 -12.31 -16.64
C TRP A 23 -5.60 -11.25 -16.36
N ILE A 24 -5.17 -11.12 -15.10
CA ILE A 24 -4.22 -10.09 -14.67
C ILE A 24 -3.17 -10.70 -13.77
N ASP A 25 -2.03 -10.02 -13.65
CA ASP A 25 -0.91 -10.47 -12.82
C ASP A 25 -0.89 -9.82 -11.46
N GLY A 26 -1.59 -8.71 -11.27
CA GLY A 26 -1.60 -8.01 -9.99
C GLY A 26 -2.54 -6.84 -9.93
N PHE A 27 -2.58 -6.21 -8.77
CA PHE A 27 -3.37 -5.03 -8.48
C PHE A 27 -2.50 -3.83 -8.16
N GLY A 28 -2.97 -2.63 -8.58
CA GLY A 28 -2.43 -1.35 -8.12
C GLY A 28 -3.47 -0.63 -7.29
N PRO A 29 -3.73 -1.07 -6.04
CA PRO A 29 -4.76 -0.45 -5.22
C PRO A 29 -4.29 0.87 -4.61
N GLU A 30 -5.25 1.69 -4.17
CA GLU A 30 -4.91 2.77 -3.25
C GLU A 30 -4.32 2.16 -1.97
N LYS A 31 -3.27 2.79 -1.42
CA LYS A 31 -2.55 2.21 -0.27
C LYS A 31 -3.43 1.95 0.94
N ASN A 32 -4.52 2.71 1.11
CA ASN A 32 -5.45 2.51 2.22
C ASN A 32 -6.20 1.17 2.14
N ALA A 33 -6.21 0.52 0.99
CA ALA A 33 -6.77 -0.83 0.87
C ALA A 33 -5.85 -1.87 1.52
N VAL A 34 -4.57 -1.58 1.66
CA VAL A 34 -3.59 -2.47 2.29
C VAL A 34 -3.51 -2.21 3.79
N ILE A 35 -3.28 -0.96 4.18
CA ILE A 35 -3.31 -0.54 5.59
C ILE A 35 -4.15 0.72 5.65
N ALA A 36 -5.36 0.60 6.20
CA ALA A 36 -6.24 1.74 6.37
C ALA A 36 -5.77 2.59 7.55
N ARG A 37 -6.11 3.87 7.53
CA ARG A 37 -5.82 4.77 8.65
C ARG A 37 -6.95 4.72 9.66
N ASN A 38 -6.58 4.86 10.93
CA ASN A 38 -7.54 4.98 12.02
C ASN A 38 -8.29 6.31 11.93
N ALA A 39 -9.35 6.46 12.71
CA ALA A 39 -10.16 7.69 12.72
C ALA A 39 -9.35 8.93 13.12
N ASP A 40 -8.29 8.75 13.92
CA ASP A 40 -7.40 9.85 14.34
C ASP A 40 -6.27 10.13 13.32
N GLY A 41 -6.25 9.41 12.18
CA GLY A 41 -5.25 9.61 11.14
C GLY A 41 -3.96 8.82 11.31
N THR A 42 -3.82 8.05 12.37
CA THR A 42 -2.66 7.18 12.54
C THR A 42 -2.76 5.96 11.63
N LEU A 43 -1.61 5.34 11.33
CA LEU A 43 -1.60 4.14 10.50
C LEU A 43 -2.21 2.99 11.29
N GLY A 44 -3.19 2.32 10.69
CA GLY A 44 -3.92 1.24 11.34
C GLY A 44 -3.28 -0.13 11.16
N GLU A 45 -4.10 -1.15 11.32
CA GLU A 45 -3.67 -2.53 11.14
C GLU A 45 -3.80 -2.95 9.68
N PRO A 46 -2.95 -3.86 9.20
CA PRO A 46 -3.08 -4.38 7.84
C PRO A 46 -4.41 -5.08 7.61
N THR A 47 -4.96 -4.89 6.41
CA THR A 47 -6.14 -5.65 5.97
C THR A 47 -5.69 -7.00 5.42
N SER A 48 -6.65 -7.85 5.06
CA SER A 48 -6.35 -9.14 4.43
C SER A 48 -6.00 -9.01 2.93
N PHE A 49 -6.00 -7.79 2.37
CA PHE A 49 -5.87 -7.57 0.93
C PHE A 49 -4.63 -8.25 0.33
N VAL A 50 -3.46 -8.04 0.94
CA VAL A 50 -2.20 -8.59 0.41
C VAL A 50 -2.21 -10.12 0.48
N ASP A 51 -2.65 -10.67 1.61
CA ASP A 51 -2.71 -12.13 1.77
C ASP A 51 -3.68 -12.75 0.78
N ASP A 52 -4.85 -12.14 0.58
CA ASP A 52 -5.86 -12.62 -0.37
C ASP A 52 -5.34 -12.56 -1.80
N ALA A 53 -4.66 -11.47 -2.17
CA ALA A 53 -4.08 -11.32 -3.50
C ALA A 53 -2.98 -12.35 -3.75
N HIS A 54 -2.09 -12.55 -2.79
CA HIS A 54 -1.01 -13.53 -2.92
C HIS A 54 -1.55 -14.95 -2.98
N ALA A 55 -2.59 -15.27 -2.23
CA ALA A 55 -3.24 -16.58 -2.30
C ALA A 55 -3.82 -16.84 -3.69
N ALA A 56 -4.21 -15.80 -4.41
CA ALA A 56 -4.69 -15.90 -5.79
C ALA A 56 -3.55 -15.82 -6.83
N GLY A 57 -2.29 -15.66 -6.40
CA GLY A 57 -1.15 -15.51 -7.29
C GLY A 57 -0.98 -14.12 -7.88
N LEU A 58 -1.58 -13.12 -7.27
CA LEU A 58 -1.54 -11.73 -7.75
C LEU A 58 -0.55 -10.90 -6.95
N LYS A 59 0.17 -10.01 -7.65
CA LYS A 59 1.07 -9.05 -7.02
C LYS A 59 0.31 -7.82 -6.57
N VAL A 60 0.83 -7.12 -5.58
CA VAL A 60 0.21 -5.91 -5.02
C VAL A 60 1.21 -4.76 -5.06
N THR A 61 0.87 -3.71 -5.80
CA THR A 61 1.70 -2.51 -5.97
C THR A 61 0.84 -1.28 -5.66
N PRO A 62 0.73 -0.89 -4.38
CA PRO A 62 -0.14 0.22 -4.00
C PRO A 62 0.42 1.57 -4.41
N TRP A 63 -0.47 2.57 -4.50
CA TRP A 63 -0.15 3.95 -4.83
C TRP A 63 -0.86 4.89 -3.86
N THR A 64 -0.46 6.07 -3.67
CA THR A 64 0.80 6.72 -4.00
C THR A 64 1.45 7.14 -2.70
N PHE A 65 2.75 6.90 -2.58
CA PHE A 65 3.50 7.31 -1.40
C PHE A 65 4.15 8.66 -1.66
N ARG A 66 3.95 9.60 -0.75
CA ARG A 66 4.44 10.97 -0.83
C ARG A 66 5.11 11.34 0.49
N SER A 67 6.16 12.15 0.40
CA SER A 67 7.01 12.44 1.56
C SER A 67 6.51 13.58 2.43
N GLU A 68 5.65 14.46 1.93
CA GLU A 68 5.16 15.61 2.68
C GLU A 68 4.23 15.19 3.81
N ASN A 69 4.37 15.84 4.97
CA ASN A 69 3.56 15.54 6.16
C ASN A 69 2.06 15.48 5.88
N SER A 70 1.54 16.34 5.00
CA SER A 70 0.11 16.37 4.70
C SER A 70 -0.43 15.07 4.12
N PHE A 71 0.43 14.23 3.54
CA PHE A 71 0.05 12.95 2.93
C PHE A 71 0.39 11.75 3.80
N LEU A 72 1.05 11.96 4.95
CA LEU A 72 1.49 10.87 5.82
C LEU A 72 0.48 10.58 6.93
N PRO A 73 0.45 9.34 7.45
CA PRO A 73 -0.24 9.07 8.69
C PRO A 73 0.29 9.97 9.81
N VAL A 74 -0.56 10.32 10.75
CA VAL A 74 -0.21 11.27 11.81
C VAL A 74 1.03 10.84 12.58
N ASP A 75 1.15 9.54 12.87
CA ASP A 75 2.28 8.98 13.62
C ASP A 75 3.58 8.91 12.81
N TYR A 76 3.54 9.24 11.52
CA TYR A 76 4.72 9.25 10.64
C TYR A 76 5.15 10.67 10.26
N ARG A 77 4.47 11.68 10.78
CA ARG A 77 4.79 13.09 10.51
C ARG A 77 5.97 13.56 11.35
N ILE A 78 6.70 14.55 10.83
CA ILE A 78 7.77 15.22 11.57
C ILE A 78 7.39 16.70 11.67
N GLY A 79 7.17 17.19 12.87
CA GLY A 79 6.75 18.57 13.08
C GLY A 79 5.32 18.83 12.63
N THR A 80 4.97 20.09 12.43
CA THR A 80 3.60 20.52 12.13
C THR A 80 3.43 21.15 10.76
N ASP A 81 4.52 21.40 10.03
CA ASP A 81 4.45 22.00 8.69
C ASP A 81 3.98 20.94 7.69
N PRO A 82 2.83 21.15 7.02
CA PRO A 82 2.31 20.15 6.07
C PRO A 82 3.22 19.91 4.86
N ALA A 83 4.08 20.87 4.51
CA ALA A 83 4.97 20.75 3.36
C ALA A 83 6.32 20.09 3.72
N THR A 84 6.64 19.97 5.00
CA THR A 84 7.87 19.33 5.44
C THR A 84 7.80 17.83 5.20
N HIS A 85 8.90 17.22 4.75
CA HIS A 85 8.97 15.78 4.57
C HIS A 85 9.03 15.09 5.95
N GLY A 86 8.17 14.10 6.14
CA GLY A 86 8.14 13.30 7.35
C GLY A 86 8.81 11.95 7.15
N ARG A 87 8.35 10.95 7.93
CA ARG A 87 8.93 9.60 7.93
C ARG A 87 8.35 8.73 6.83
N ALA A 88 8.39 9.22 5.59
CA ALA A 88 7.82 8.51 4.44
C ALA A 88 8.51 7.17 4.19
N LYS A 89 9.83 7.11 4.34
CA LYS A 89 10.58 5.85 4.19
C LYS A 89 10.08 4.79 5.17
N ASP A 90 9.80 5.19 6.40
CA ASP A 90 9.31 4.26 7.42
C ASP A 90 7.89 3.77 7.08
N GLU A 91 7.05 4.64 6.53
CA GLU A 91 5.73 4.22 6.06
C GLU A 91 5.85 3.16 4.98
N VAL A 92 6.67 3.40 3.97
CA VAL A 92 6.85 2.45 2.86
C VAL A 92 7.44 1.13 3.37
N THR A 93 8.42 1.20 4.29
CA THR A 93 9.01 0.00 4.89
C THR A 93 7.94 -0.83 5.60
N ARG A 94 7.05 -0.19 6.33
CA ARG A 94 5.94 -0.88 7.00
C ARG A 94 5.04 -1.61 6.00
N PHE A 95 4.77 -1.00 4.85
CA PHE A 95 3.99 -1.66 3.80
C PHE A 95 4.73 -2.87 3.22
N PHE A 96 6.05 -2.79 3.03
CA PHE A 96 6.82 -3.95 2.60
C PHE A 96 6.78 -5.08 3.64
N GLU A 97 6.77 -4.74 4.93
CA GLU A 97 6.64 -5.74 6.00
C GLU A 97 5.30 -6.48 5.93
N VAL A 98 4.25 -5.82 5.45
CA VAL A 98 2.95 -6.45 5.22
C VAL A 98 2.98 -7.40 4.02
N GLY A 99 3.89 -7.16 3.07
CA GLY A 99 4.10 -8.07 1.95
C GLY A 99 3.80 -7.51 0.57
N ILE A 100 3.73 -6.17 0.41
CA ILE A 100 3.53 -5.60 -0.93
C ILE A 100 4.71 -5.95 -1.84
N ASP A 101 4.45 -6.03 -3.14
CA ASP A 101 5.45 -6.44 -4.14
C ASP A 101 6.18 -5.25 -4.74
N GLY A 102 5.59 -4.08 -4.69
CA GLY A 102 6.18 -2.84 -5.17
C GLY A 102 5.37 -1.65 -4.67
N ALA A 103 5.76 -0.44 -5.07
CA ALA A 103 5.07 0.77 -4.64
C ALA A 103 5.26 1.87 -5.66
N PHE A 104 4.22 2.70 -5.83
CA PHE A 104 4.32 3.93 -6.63
C PHE A 104 4.61 5.09 -5.70
N CYS A 105 5.70 5.78 -5.94
CA CYS A 105 6.19 6.86 -5.09
C CYS A 105 6.46 8.11 -5.91
N ASP A 106 6.00 9.27 -5.40
CA ASP A 106 6.33 10.56 -6.02
C ASP A 106 7.83 10.88 -5.88
N GLN A 107 8.44 10.40 -4.79
CA GLN A 107 9.88 10.48 -4.59
C GLN A 107 10.46 9.07 -4.67
N PRO A 108 10.89 8.62 -5.87
CA PRO A 108 11.30 7.22 -6.07
C PRO A 108 12.46 6.76 -5.18
N ASP A 109 13.38 7.64 -4.84
CA ASP A 109 14.51 7.33 -3.96
C ASP A 109 14.04 6.87 -2.57
N VAL A 110 12.95 7.43 -2.06
CA VAL A 110 12.39 7.03 -0.77
C VAL A 110 11.96 5.57 -0.81
N CYS A 111 11.28 5.16 -1.88
CA CYS A 111 10.83 3.78 -2.03
C CYS A 111 12.00 2.82 -2.25
N VAL A 112 13.01 3.22 -3.00
CA VAL A 112 14.20 2.39 -3.20
C VAL A 112 14.92 2.17 -1.87
N GLU A 113 15.10 3.21 -1.08
CA GLU A 113 15.74 3.10 0.24
C GLU A 113 14.91 2.24 1.20
N ALA A 114 13.59 2.42 1.21
CA ALA A 114 12.70 1.62 2.06
C ALA A 114 12.78 0.14 1.70
N ARG A 115 12.82 -0.19 0.42
CA ARG A 115 12.94 -1.56 -0.04
C ARG A 115 14.28 -2.16 0.38
N ALA A 116 15.35 -1.40 0.23
CA ALA A 116 16.68 -1.83 0.66
C ALA A 116 16.73 -2.09 2.16
N ASP A 117 16.18 -1.17 2.96
CA ASP A 117 16.11 -1.34 4.41
C ASP A 117 15.30 -2.58 4.79
N PHE A 118 14.18 -2.81 4.13
CA PHE A 118 13.36 -3.99 4.36
C PHE A 118 14.12 -5.28 4.07
N LEU A 119 14.85 -5.32 2.96
CA LEU A 119 15.61 -6.51 2.58
C LEU A 119 16.77 -6.78 3.53
N GLU A 120 17.32 -5.75 4.17
CA GLU A 120 18.41 -5.89 5.15
C GLU A 120 17.95 -6.37 6.52
N GLN A 121 16.64 -6.35 6.80
CA GLN A 121 16.10 -6.80 8.09
C GLN A 121 16.23 -8.31 8.30
N ASP A 122 16.49 -9.05 7.27
CA ASP A 122 16.64 -10.51 7.35
C ASP A 122 18.07 -10.95 7.68
#